data_5031cfe8a048644eb4b07c8be8a5b005
#
_entry.id   5031cfe8a048644eb4b07c8be8a5b005
#
_cell.length_a   1.000
_cell.length_b   1.000
_cell.length_c   1.000
_cell.angle_alpha   90.00
_cell.angle_beta   90.00
_cell.angle_gamma   90.00
#
_symmetry.space_group_name_H-M   'P 1'
#
loop_
_entity.id
_entity.type
_entity.pdbx_description
1 polymer ?
#
loop_
_entity_poly.entity_id
_entity_poly.type
_entity_poly.pdbx_seq_one_letter_code
_entity_poly.pdbx_strand_id
1 'polypeptide(L)'
;RAAHAKGDREFRTYDTSAIMPKKSPAPFICLGIVAVVVIAAVCFFAFRGCAGSQVELLAPGQSAEVTITEGETASSIGDALVAARLIGSSREFTDEVTRLEASSALIPGTYTFQGGSTPEELVRAIMAGPAQVGDTLAVPEDITRAELSELVASATGGRITAEAFLGASENASAYVADYAFLESAGENSLEGFLFPKTYAVTEDMDAEAIVRMMLDQFGTETASIFGDFANSYPASQGLTLYQAVNLASIVAKESTGDQEVRDHVAGVFYNRLASDRPYLASDATTAYEVGREPTAEEVHAETPYSTYANAGLPPTPICSPGLESLTAVCEPTQTEDMFFYFYPDADGNMQAAFSKTYEEHQQAIADNSNAGGADGS
;
A
#
# COMPACT_ATOMS: atom_id res chain seq x y z
N ARG A 1 -54.12 66.50 34.06
CA ARG A 1 -55.11 67.63 34.27
C ARG A 1 -54.51 68.88 33.69
N ALA A 2 -55.24 69.46 32.75
CA ALA A 2 -55.00 70.70 32.07
C ALA A 2 -54.95 71.89 32.98
N ALA A 3 -54.20 72.88 32.63
CA ALA A 3 -54.42 74.27 33.00
C ALA A 3 -54.11 75.18 31.81
N HIS A 4 -55.15 75.85 31.39
CA HIS A 4 -55.15 76.87 30.38
C HIS A 4 -54.36 78.11 30.80
N ALA A 5 -53.67 78.71 29.89
CA ALA A 5 -53.43 80.14 29.93
C ALA A 5 -53.61 80.69 28.51
N LYS A 6 -54.68 81.50 28.39
CA LYS A 6 -55.03 82.34 27.27
C LYS A 6 -54.18 83.60 27.35
N GLY A 7 -53.46 83.90 26.28
CA GLY A 7 -52.72 85.13 26.18
C GLY A 7 -52.29 85.36 24.74
N ASP A 8 -52.96 86.31 24.07
CA ASP A 8 -52.62 86.77 22.74
C ASP A 8 -51.23 87.38 22.80
N ARG A 9 -50.27 86.69 22.14
CA ARG A 9 -49.00 87.28 21.84
C ARG A 9 -48.77 87.12 20.31
N GLU A 10 -48.77 88.27 19.66
CA GLU A 10 -48.30 88.36 18.27
C GLU A 10 -46.84 87.95 18.23
N PHE A 11 -46.53 86.88 17.52
CA PHE A 11 -45.18 86.50 17.25
C PHE A 11 -44.63 87.28 16.06
N ARG A 12 -43.65 88.13 16.30
CA ARG A 12 -42.87 88.75 15.24
C ARG A 12 -42.13 87.66 14.49
N THR A 13 -42.39 87.46 13.21
CA THR A 13 -41.61 86.63 12.33
C THR A 13 -40.27 87.33 12.05
N TYR A 14 -39.19 86.74 12.50
CA TYR A 14 -37.85 87.16 12.15
C TYR A 14 -37.43 86.48 10.84
N ASP A 15 -36.84 87.23 9.91
CA ASP A 15 -36.24 86.73 8.74
C ASP A 15 -34.97 85.98 9.10
N THR A 16 -35.00 84.65 9.01
CA THR A 16 -33.87 83.75 9.33
C THR A 16 -33.09 83.33 8.10
N SER A 17 -33.35 83.95 6.92
CA SER A 17 -32.65 83.62 5.66
C SER A 17 -31.11 83.79 5.71
N ALA A 18 -30.61 84.62 6.64
CA ALA A 18 -29.19 84.86 6.85
C ALA A 18 -28.50 83.82 7.77
N ILE A 19 -29.30 82.90 8.41
CA ILE A 19 -28.80 81.94 9.41
C ILE A 19 -28.76 80.50 8.86
N MET A 20 -29.28 80.27 7.63
CA MET A 20 -29.18 78.94 7.05
C MET A 20 -27.76 78.64 6.64
N PRO A 21 -27.17 77.57 7.17
CA PRO A 21 -25.84 77.16 6.73
C PRO A 21 -25.85 76.81 5.25
N LYS A 22 -24.94 77.34 4.46
CA LYS A 22 -24.72 76.96 3.05
C LYS A 22 -24.45 75.44 3.06
N LYS A 23 -25.26 74.66 2.35
CA LYS A 23 -25.02 73.23 2.14
C LYS A 23 -23.68 73.08 1.45
N SER A 24 -22.70 72.59 2.19
CA SER A 24 -21.39 72.25 1.69
C SER A 24 -21.52 71.03 0.77
N PRO A 25 -20.87 70.96 -0.41
CA PRO A 25 -20.84 69.79 -1.27
C PRO A 25 -20.02 68.63 -0.68
N ALA A 26 -19.38 68.85 0.51
CA ALA A 26 -18.56 67.85 1.20
C ALA A 26 -19.21 66.45 1.36
N PRO A 27 -20.48 66.31 1.75
CA PRO A 27 -21.08 64.95 1.91
C PRO A 27 -21.17 64.20 0.60
N PHE A 28 -21.39 64.87 -0.54
CA PHE A 28 -21.42 64.20 -1.85
C PHE A 28 -20.02 63.81 -2.38
N ILE A 29 -18.99 64.62 -2.03
CA ILE A 29 -17.57 64.29 -2.35
C ILE A 29 -17.12 63.09 -1.50
N CYS A 30 -17.47 63.06 -0.19
CA CYS A 30 -17.19 61.92 0.66
C CYS A 30 -17.90 60.63 0.19
N LEU A 31 -19.17 60.73 -0.21
CA LEU A 31 -19.91 59.57 -0.76
C LEU A 31 -19.32 59.06 -2.07
N GLY A 32 -18.85 59.97 -2.94
CA GLY A 32 -18.13 59.62 -4.18
C GLY A 32 -16.80 58.91 -3.91
N ILE A 33 -16.02 59.38 -2.95
CA ILE A 33 -14.76 58.74 -2.56
C ILE A 33 -15.01 57.34 -1.95
N VAL A 34 -15.99 57.22 -1.08
CA VAL A 34 -16.40 55.91 -0.51
C VAL A 34 -16.85 54.95 -1.60
N ALA A 35 -17.63 55.41 -2.59
CA ALA A 35 -18.05 54.55 -3.72
C ALA A 35 -16.84 54.10 -4.57
N VAL A 36 -15.89 54.99 -4.85
CA VAL A 36 -14.66 54.65 -5.59
C VAL A 36 -13.78 53.68 -4.81
N VAL A 37 -13.67 53.84 -3.49
CA VAL A 37 -12.89 52.91 -2.61
C VAL A 37 -13.59 51.55 -2.56
N VAL A 38 -14.93 51.49 -2.47
CA VAL A 38 -15.68 50.25 -2.49
C VAL A 38 -15.54 49.54 -3.84
N ILE A 39 -15.67 50.29 -4.95
CA ILE A 39 -15.46 49.73 -6.30
C ILE A 39 -14.01 49.25 -6.46
N ALA A 40 -13.04 49.99 -6.02
CA ALA A 40 -11.63 49.57 -6.05
C ALA A 40 -11.38 48.34 -5.17
N ALA A 41 -12.01 48.26 -4.00
CA ALA A 41 -11.93 47.08 -3.14
C ALA A 41 -12.60 45.86 -3.77
N VAL A 42 -13.81 46.04 -4.37
CA VAL A 42 -14.50 44.95 -5.08
C VAL A 42 -13.68 44.50 -6.30
N CYS A 43 -13.15 45.42 -7.09
CA CYS A 43 -12.24 45.11 -8.19
C CYS A 43 -10.95 44.41 -7.70
N PHE A 44 -10.37 44.87 -6.59
CA PHE A 44 -9.17 44.27 -5.99
C PHE A 44 -9.45 42.84 -5.49
N PHE A 45 -10.58 42.62 -4.80
CA PHE A 45 -10.99 41.27 -4.37
C PHE A 45 -11.42 40.40 -5.55
N ALA A 46 -12.07 40.94 -6.56
CA ALA A 46 -12.40 40.21 -7.79
C ALA A 46 -11.12 39.86 -8.59
N PHE A 47 -10.14 40.77 -8.68
CA PHE A 47 -8.84 40.50 -9.31
C PHE A 47 -8.00 39.50 -8.50
N ARG A 48 -8.07 39.53 -7.17
CA ARG A 48 -7.41 38.54 -6.31
C ARG A 48 -8.10 37.17 -6.35
N GLY A 49 -9.41 37.14 -6.57
CA GLY A 49 -10.17 35.90 -6.82
C GLY A 49 -9.91 35.29 -8.20
N CYS A 50 -9.39 36.10 -9.17
CA CYS A 50 -8.97 35.65 -10.50
C CYS A 50 -7.47 35.37 -10.64
N ALA A 51 -6.65 35.69 -9.61
CA ALA A 51 -5.30 35.15 -9.53
C ALA A 51 -5.45 33.69 -9.07
N GLY A 52 -5.46 32.78 -10.03
CA GLY A 52 -5.73 31.37 -9.83
C GLY A 52 -4.96 30.83 -8.62
N SER A 53 -5.70 30.37 -7.64
CA SER A 53 -5.16 29.46 -6.63
C SER A 53 -4.52 28.33 -7.42
N GLN A 54 -3.20 28.22 -7.41
CA GLN A 54 -2.56 27.02 -7.92
C GLN A 54 -3.14 25.87 -7.10
N VAL A 55 -3.95 25.02 -7.74
CA VAL A 55 -4.46 23.82 -7.10
C VAL A 55 -3.23 22.99 -6.77
N GLU A 56 -2.96 22.79 -5.50
CA GLU A 56 -1.89 21.89 -5.07
C GLU A 56 -2.32 20.48 -5.49
N LEU A 57 -1.63 19.95 -6.51
CA LEU A 57 -1.96 18.65 -7.08
C LEU A 57 -1.67 17.52 -6.09
N LEU A 58 -2.36 16.42 -6.24
CA LEU A 58 -2.15 15.21 -5.48
C LEU A 58 -0.75 14.66 -5.75
N ALA A 59 0.01 14.35 -4.68
CA ALA A 59 1.36 13.83 -4.82
C ALA A 59 1.36 12.40 -5.41
N PRO A 60 2.42 12.01 -6.14
CA PRO A 60 2.60 10.63 -6.57
C PRO A 60 2.52 9.67 -5.37
N GLY A 61 1.80 8.55 -5.53
CA GLY A 61 1.53 7.59 -4.46
C GLY A 61 0.26 7.87 -3.65
N GLN A 62 -0.41 9.00 -3.85
CA GLN A 62 -1.75 9.25 -3.34
C GLN A 62 -2.78 9.00 -4.45
N SER A 63 -3.98 8.55 -4.09
CA SER A 63 -5.08 8.32 -5.03
C SER A 63 -6.30 9.19 -4.70
N ALA A 64 -7.11 9.48 -5.71
CA ALA A 64 -8.40 10.13 -5.55
C ALA A 64 -9.47 9.41 -6.38
N GLU A 65 -10.66 9.32 -5.80
CA GLU A 65 -11.83 8.76 -6.46
C GLU A 65 -12.64 9.86 -7.16
N VAL A 66 -13.03 9.62 -8.43
CA VAL A 66 -13.84 10.54 -9.23
C VAL A 66 -14.98 9.75 -9.85
N THR A 67 -16.22 10.15 -9.56
CA THR A 67 -17.42 9.55 -10.16
C THR A 67 -17.89 10.39 -11.32
N ILE A 68 -18.05 9.76 -12.49
CA ILE A 68 -18.58 10.34 -13.73
C ILE A 68 -19.97 9.76 -13.96
N THR A 69 -20.97 10.62 -14.05
CA THR A 69 -22.35 10.20 -14.28
C THR A 69 -22.73 10.23 -15.77
N GLU A 70 -23.74 9.45 -16.14
CA GLU A 70 -24.22 9.42 -17.53
C GLU A 70 -24.67 10.81 -18.00
N GLY A 71 -24.19 11.23 -19.18
CA GLY A 71 -24.52 12.52 -19.77
C GLY A 71 -23.64 13.70 -19.33
N GLU A 72 -22.62 13.47 -18.51
CA GLU A 72 -21.66 14.51 -18.17
C GLU A 72 -20.84 14.96 -19.38
N THR A 73 -20.53 16.26 -19.42
CA THR A 73 -19.68 16.84 -20.45
C THR A 73 -18.20 16.72 -20.09
N ALA A 74 -17.30 16.76 -21.08
CA ALA A 74 -15.86 16.80 -20.84
C ALA A 74 -15.45 17.97 -19.90
N SER A 75 -16.17 19.10 -19.93
CA SER A 75 -15.92 20.21 -19.01
C SER A 75 -16.30 19.87 -17.57
N SER A 76 -17.46 19.22 -17.36
CA SER A 76 -17.91 18.80 -16.03
C SER A 76 -16.96 17.76 -15.43
N ILE A 77 -16.52 16.79 -16.23
CA ILE A 77 -15.52 15.79 -15.84
C ILE A 77 -14.20 16.47 -15.48
N GLY A 78 -13.73 17.43 -16.29
CA GLY A 78 -12.54 18.22 -16.01
C GLY A 78 -12.65 18.98 -14.68
N ASP A 79 -13.82 19.55 -14.36
CA ASP A 79 -14.05 20.23 -13.08
C ASP A 79 -13.99 19.26 -11.89
N ALA A 80 -14.52 18.05 -12.06
CA ALA A 80 -14.42 16.99 -11.03
C ALA A 80 -12.95 16.56 -10.81
N LEU A 81 -12.15 16.43 -11.88
CA LEU A 81 -10.72 16.11 -11.79
C LEU A 81 -9.91 17.22 -11.10
N VAL A 82 -10.27 18.51 -11.33
CA VAL A 82 -9.68 19.65 -10.60
C VAL A 82 -10.06 19.60 -9.13
N ALA A 83 -11.34 19.33 -8.82
CA ALA A 83 -11.79 19.18 -7.42
C ALA A 83 -11.09 18.04 -6.69
N ALA A 84 -10.77 16.96 -7.40
CA ALA A 84 -9.98 15.83 -6.90
C ALA A 84 -8.46 16.11 -6.87
N ARG A 85 -8.01 17.30 -7.28
CA ARG A 85 -6.60 17.72 -7.30
C ARG A 85 -5.70 16.88 -8.22
N LEU A 86 -6.29 16.26 -9.24
CA LEU A 86 -5.57 15.44 -10.22
C LEU A 86 -4.96 16.27 -11.35
N ILE A 87 -5.60 17.38 -11.71
CA ILE A 87 -5.15 18.32 -12.76
C ILE A 87 -5.27 19.76 -12.28
N GLY A 88 -4.51 20.66 -12.90
CA GLY A 88 -4.49 22.08 -12.53
C GLY A 88 -5.67 22.88 -13.08
N SER A 89 -6.23 22.48 -14.21
CA SER A 89 -7.38 23.13 -14.82
C SER A 89 -8.21 22.17 -15.65
N SER A 90 -9.54 22.39 -15.66
CA SER A 90 -10.49 21.66 -16.49
C SER A 90 -10.17 21.76 -18.00
N ARG A 91 -9.50 22.84 -18.40
CA ARG A 91 -9.09 23.07 -19.77
C ARG A 91 -8.04 22.07 -20.25
N GLU A 92 -7.08 21.69 -19.40
CA GLU A 92 -6.08 20.67 -19.73
C GLU A 92 -6.74 19.35 -20.16
N PHE A 93 -7.78 18.93 -19.42
CA PHE A 93 -8.54 17.74 -19.74
C PHE A 93 -9.36 17.90 -21.04
N THR A 94 -10.09 19.02 -21.21
CA THR A 94 -10.93 19.23 -22.40
C THR A 94 -10.12 19.38 -23.69
N ASP A 95 -8.94 20.02 -23.62
CA ASP A 95 -8.03 20.13 -24.77
C ASP A 95 -7.53 18.72 -25.16
N GLU A 96 -7.26 17.86 -24.17
CA GLU A 96 -6.81 16.49 -24.39
C GLU A 96 -7.92 15.58 -24.93
N VAL A 97 -9.15 15.68 -24.41
CA VAL A 97 -10.33 14.99 -24.96
C VAL A 97 -10.53 15.36 -26.43
N THR A 98 -10.32 16.65 -26.78
CA THR A 98 -10.43 17.12 -28.18
C THR A 98 -9.30 16.57 -29.05
N ARG A 99 -8.07 16.54 -28.54
CA ARG A 99 -6.89 16.01 -29.24
C ARG A 99 -7.03 14.52 -29.57
N LEU A 100 -7.62 13.76 -28.67
CA LEU A 100 -7.84 12.31 -28.83
C LEU A 100 -9.17 11.97 -29.49
N GLU A 101 -9.96 12.96 -29.88
CA GLU A 101 -11.32 12.80 -30.47
C GLU A 101 -12.25 11.97 -29.54
N ALA A 102 -12.03 12.04 -28.23
CA ALA A 102 -12.62 11.17 -27.22
C ALA A 102 -14.01 11.61 -26.73
N SER A 103 -14.58 12.70 -27.23
CA SER A 103 -15.79 13.33 -26.66
C SER A 103 -17.00 12.39 -26.54
N SER A 104 -17.12 11.39 -27.41
CA SER A 104 -18.20 10.40 -27.42
C SER A 104 -17.79 9.04 -26.82
N ALA A 105 -16.53 8.90 -26.39
CA ALA A 105 -15.94 7.65 -25.89
C ALA A 105 -15.70 7.66 -24.39
N LEU A 106 -16.11 8.74 -23.68
CA LEU A 106 -15.98 8.83 -22.24
C LEU A 106 -17.06 7.97 -21.57
N ILE A 107 -16.65 6.98 -20.80
CA ILE A 107 -17.55 6.00 -20.17
C ILE A 107 -17.91 6.47 -18.77
N PRO A 108 -19.20 6.49 -18.36
CA PRO A 108 -19.60 6.78 -16.99
C PRO A 108 -19.13 5.70 -16.02
N GLY A 109 -18.88 6.10 -14.76
CA GLY A 109 -18.49 5.18 -13.69
C GLY A 109 -17.64 5.86 -12.63
N THR A 110 -17.21 5.09 -11.63
CA THR A 110 -16.31 5.54 -10.56
C THR A 110 -14.89 5.11 -10.88
N TYR A 111 -13.97 6.06 -10.86
CA TYR A 111 -12.57 5.88 -11.22
C TYR A 111 -11.66 6.22 -10.05
N THR A 112 -10.63 5.43 -9.81
CA THR A 112 -9.55 5.75 -8.88
C THR A 112 -8.32 6.15 -9.67
N PHE A 113 -7.88 7.40 -9.54
CA PHE A 113 -6.71 7.94 -10.23
C PHE A 113 -5.56 8.19 -9.27
N GLN A 114 -4.35 8.00 -9.75
CA GLN A 114 -3.13 8.28 -9.00
C GLN A 114 -2.73 9.75 -9.14
N GLY A 115 -2.19 10.32 -8.07
CA GLY A 115 -1.56 11.63 -8.12
C GLY A 115 -0.35 11.62 -9.07
N GLY A 116 -0.24 12.67 -9.90
CA GLY A 116 0.79 12.76 -10.93
C GLY A 116 0.39 12.18 -12.30
N SER A 117 -0.82 11.59 -12.43
CA SER A 117 -1.35 11.16 -13.73
C SER A 117 -1.45 12.34 -14.70
N THR A 118 -1.04 12.11 -15.95
CA THR A 118 -1.14 13.11 -17.04
C THR A 118 -2.58 13.22 -17.54
N PRO A 119 -3.00 14.36 -18.14
CA PRO A 119 -4.32 14.48 -18.78
C PRO A 119 -4.58 13.39 -19.82
N GLU A 120 -3.58 12.95 -20.59
CA GLU A 120 -3.70 11.86 -21.56
C GLU A 120 -4.05 10.53 -20.88
N GLU A 121 -3.35 10.18 -19.80
CA GLU A 121 -3.62 8.97 -19.04
C GLU A 121 -5.03 8.97 -18.44
N LEU A 122 -5.48 10.11 -17.91
CA LEU A 122 -6.84 10.27 -17.38
C LEU A 122 -7.90 10.07 -18.49
N VAL A 123 -7.73 10.69 -19.68
CA VAL A 123 -8.66 10.52 -20.79
C VAL A 123 -8.69 9.06 -21.24
N ARG A 124 -7.54 8.42 -21.42
CA ARG A 124 -7.45 7.01 -21.83
C ARG A 124 -8.11 6.07 -20.82
N ALA A 125 -7.90 6.31 -19.53
CA ALA A 125 -8.54 5.52 -18.47
C ALA A 125 -10.06 5.67 -18.48
N ILE A 126 -10.59 6.90 -18.70
CA ILE A 126 -12.04 7.13 -18.80
C ILE A 126 -12.63 6.51 -20.06
N MET A 127 -11.87 6.49 -21.17
CA MET A 127 -12.28 5.79 -22.41
C MET A 127 -12.29 4.26 -22.25
N ALA A 128 -11.39 3.73 -21.44
CA ALA A 128 -11.35 2.29 -21.15
C ALA A 128 -12.50 1.83 -20.23
N GLY A 129 -13.14 2.77 -19.53
CA GLY A 129 -14.17 2.51 -18.54
C GLY A 129 -13.62 2.39 -17.12
N PRO A 130 -14.50 2.46 -16.11
CA PRO A 130 -14.10 2.27 -14.73
C PRO A 130 -13.48 0.89 -14.59
N ALA A 131 -12.42 0.80 -13.76
CA ALA A 131 -11.95 -0.50 -13.32
C ALA A 131 -13.20 -1.25 -12.78
N GLN A 132 -13.50 -2.39 -13.36
CA GLN A 132 -14.60 -3.21 -12.87
C GLN A 132 -14.34 -3.38 -11.38
N VAL A 133 -15.29 -3.02 -10.52
CA VAL A 133 -15.21 -3.32 -9.09
C VAL A 133 -15.29 -4.84 -9.01
N GLY A 134 -14.11 -5.45 -9.17
CA GLY A 134 -13.96 -6.87 -9.03
C GLY A 134 -14.02 -7.26 -7.56
N ASP A 135 -14.13 -8.53 -7.32
CA ASP A 135 -13.99 -9.08 -6.00
C ASP A 135 -12.62 -8.67 -5.41
N THR A 136 -12.62 -8.33 -4.13
CA THR A 136 -11.37 -8.00 -3.45
C THR A 136 -10.72 -9.29 -2.95
N LEU A 137 -9.54 -9.61 -3.48
CA LEU A 137 -8.71 -10.71 -3.02
C LEU A 137 -7.61 -10.16 -2.09
N ALA A 138 -7.85 -10.23 -0.78
CA ALA A 138 -6.86 -9.84 0.22
C ALA A 138 -5.99 -11.04 0.56
N VAL A 139 -4.75 -11.04 0.08
CA VAL A 139 -3.78 -12.13 0.29
C VAL A 139 -2.86 -11.75 1.45
N PRO A 140 -2.94 -12.46 2.59
CA PRO A 140 -2.05 -12.25 3.72
C PRO A 140 -0.64 -12.74 3.40
N GLU A 141 0.34 -12.21 4.15
CA GLU A 141 1.70 -12.75 4.16
C GLU A 141 1.71 -14.18 4.71
N ASP A 142 2.74 -14.92 4.37
CA ASP A 142 3.02 -16.27 4.86
C ASP A 142 1.96 -17.32 4.49
N ILE A 143 1.08 -17.00 3.54
CA ILE A 143 0.10 -17.95 3.00
C ILE A 143 0.80 -18.96 2.09
N THR A 144 0.38 -20.21 2.16
CA THR A 144 0.81 -21.23 1.21
C THR A 144 0.02 -21.15 -0.09
N ARG A 145 0.56 -21.66 -1.18
CA ARG A 145 -0.12 -21.75 -2.49
C ARG A 145 -1.45 -22.55 -2.38
N ALA A 146 -1.49 -23.55 -1.52
CA ALA A 146 -2.71 -24.33 -1.27
C ALA A 146 -3.80 -23.49 -0.58
N GLU A 147 -3.46 -22.80 0.50
CA GLU A 147 -4.37 -21.88 1.19
C GLU A 147 -4.82 -20.73 0.28
N LEU A 148 -3.89 -20.19 -0.52
CA LEU A 148 -4.19 -19.14 -1.49
C LEU A 148 -5.20 -19.61 -2.55
N SER A 149 -5.12 -20.87 -3.00
CA SER A 149 -6.07 -21.42 -3.97
C SER A 149 -7.51 -21.42 -3.44
N GLU A 150 -7.69 -21.77 -2.17
CA GLU A 150 -9.00 -21.72 -1.49
C GLU A 150 -9.48 -20.28 -1.30
N LEU A 151 -8.54 -19.37 -0.98
CA LEU A 151 -8.85 -17.95 -0.86
C LEU A 151 -9.32 -17.35 -2.19
N VAL A 152 -8.66 -17.67 -3.31
CA VAL A 152 -9.07 -17.27 -4.67
C VAL A 152 -10.44 -17.84 -5.01
N ALA A 153 -10.68 -19.10 -4.74
CA ALA A 153 -11.98 -19.74 -4.99
C ALA A 153 -13.09 -19.06 -4.18
N SER A 154 -12.84 -18.77 -2.90
CA SER A 154 -13.79 -18.07 -2.04
C SER A 154 -14.05 -16.63 -2.51
N ALA A 155 -13.00 -15.84 -2.80
CA ALA A 155 -13.10 -14.46 -3.23
C ALA A 155 -13.83 -14.29 -4.57
N THR A 156 -13.72 -15.28 -5.46
CA THR A 156 -14.39 -15.28 -6.78
C THR A 156 -15.75 -16.00 -6.79
N GLY A 157 -16.28 -16.33 -5.62
CA GLY A 157 -17.55 -17.07 -5.51
C GLY A 157 -17.54 -18.43 -6.22
N GLY A 158 -16.39 -19.07 -6.37
CA GLY A 158 -16.19 -20.33 -7.06
C GLY A 158 -16.09 -20.23 -8.59
N ARG A 159 -16.08 -19.03 -9.15
CA ARG A 159 -15.86 -18.79 -10.59
C ARG A 159 -14.48 -19.33 -11.02
N ILE A 160 -13.47 -19.11 -10.21
CA ILE A 160 -12.16 -19.73 -10.33
C ILE A 160 -12.06 -20.77 -9.21
N THR A 161 -11.90 -22.05 -9.56
CA THR A 161 -11.79 -23.10 -8.55
C THR A 161 -10.37 -23.19 -8.00
N ALA A 162 -10.22 -23.76 -6.81
CA ALA A 162 -8.91 -23.99 -6.21
C ALA A 162 -8.01 -24.84 -7.13
N GLU A 163 -8.56 -25.88 -7.78
CA GLU A 163 -7.81 -26.72 -8.71
C GLU A 163 -7.35 -25.95 -9.95
N ALA A 164 -8.17 -25.02 -10.48
CA ALA A 164 -7.78 -24.19 -11.61
C ALA A 164 -6.60 -23.27 -11.26
N PHE A 165 -6.64 -22.65 -10.07
CA PHE A 165 -5.55 -21.81 -9.59
C PHE A 165 -4.27 -22.61 -9.28
N LEU A 166 -4.41 -23.78 -8.64
CA LEU A 166 -3.29 -24.69 -8.41
C LEU A 166 -2.67 -25.14 -9.73
N GLY A 167 -3.48 -25.49 -10.72
CA GLY A 167 -2.99 -25.86 -12.05
C GLY A 167 -2.25 -24.73 -12.76
N ALA A 168 -2.78 -23.50 -12.71
CA ALA A 168 -2.13 -22.32 -13.28
C ALA A 168 -0.79 -21.97 -12.58
N SER A 169 -0.65 -22.27 -11.29
CA SER A 169 0.55 -21.96 -10.50
C SER A 169 1.50 -23.15 -10.30
N GLU A 170 1.29 -24.28 -10.99
CA GLU A 170 2.03 -25.54 -10.77
C GLU A 170 3.45 -25.51 -11.31
N ASN A 171 3.72 -24.74 -12.39
CA ASN A 171 4.98 -24.80 -13.08
C ASN A 171 5.51 -23.40 -13.41
N ALA A 172 6.58 -22.99 -12.73
CA ALA A 172 7.23 -21.70 -12.94
C ALA A 172 7.79 -21.53 -14.37
N SER A 173 8.22 -22.63 -15.01
CA SER A 173 8.81 -22.56 -16.37
C SER A 173 7.83 -22.03 -17.41
N ALA A 174 6.52 -22.12 -17.16
CA ALA A 174 5.48 -21.57 -18.05
C ALA A 174 5.52 -20.02 -18.12
N TYR A 175 6.13 -19.39 -17.14
CA TYR A 175 6.13 -17.91 -16.97
C TYR A 175 7.52 -17.29 -17.18
N VAL A 176 8.58 -18.08 -17.31
CA VAL A 176 9.98 -17.57 -17.39
C VAL A 176 10.18 -16.60 -18.56
N ALA A 177 9.43 -16.77 -19.67
CA ALA A 177 9.56 -15.87 -20.82
C ALA A 177 9.20 -14.40 -20.49
N ASP A 178 8.28 -14.21 -19.56
CA ASP A 178 7.78 -12.90 -19.12
C ASP A 178 8.44 -12.48 -17.79
N TYR A 179 8.83 -13.43 -16.95
CA TYR A 179 9.37 -13.22 -15.60
C TYR A 179 10.72 -13.91 -15.39
N ALA A 180 11.79 -13.25 -15.81
CA ALA A 180 13.15 -13.79 -15.77
C ALA A 180 13.61 -14.19 -14.35
N PHE A 181 13.05 -13.61 -13.28
CA PHE A 181 13.36 -13.99 -11.91
C PHE A 181 12.92 -15.43 -11.55
N LEU A 182 12.08 -16.06 -12.37
CA LEU A 182 11.67 -17.46 -12.20
C LEU A 182 12.63 -18.48 -12.82
N GLU A 183 13.68 -18.03 -13.55
CA GLU A 183 14.59 -18.94 -14.26
C GLU A 183 15.16 -20.04 -13.35
N SER A 184 15.57 -19.69 -12.14
CA SER A 184 16.13 -20.63 -11.18
C SER A 184 15.11 -21.53 -10.47
N ALA A 185 13.80 -21.27 -10.64
CA ALA A 185 12.74 -22.12 -10.12
C ALA A 185 12.55 -23.39 -10.96
N GLY A 186 12.90 -23.35 -12.26
CA GLY A 186 12.78 -24.49 -13.17
C GLY A 186 11.33 -24.94 -13.31
N GLU A 187 11.09 -26.23 -13.12
CA GLU A 187 9.75 -26.84 -13.19
C GLU A 187 9.01 -26.88 -11.84
N ASN A 188 9.56 -26.27 -10.79
CA ASN A 188 8.88 -26.17 -9.51
C ASN A 188 7.62 -25.30 -9.63
N SER A 189 6.74 -25.41 -8.63
CA SER A 189 5.58 -24.54 -8.52
C SER A 189 5.98 -23.09 -8.22
N LEU A 190 4.99 -22.18 -8.32
CA LEU A 190 5.15 -20.78 -7.97
C LEU A 190 5.06 -20.51 -6.46
N GLU A 191 5.18 -21.54 -5.59
CA GLU A 191 5.25 -21.34 -4.14
C GLU A 191 6.37 -20.35 -3.81
N GLY A 192 6.05 -19.34 -3.00
CA GLY A 192 6.97 -18.27 -2.61
C GLY A 192 6.97 -17.04 -3.54
N PHE A 193 6.44 -17.13 -4.76
CA PHE A 193 6.47 -16.06 -5.76
C PHE A 193 5.13 -15.34 -5.95
N LEU A 194 4.05 -15.84 -5.35
CA LEU A 194 2.72 -15.25 -5.42
C LEU A 194 2.59 -14.17 -4.32
N PHE A 195 2.95 -12.93 -4.67
CA PHE A 195 3.19 -11.86 -3.69
C PHE A 195 1.94 -11.55 -2.84
N PRO A 196 2.08 -11.45 -1.51
CA PRO A 196 0.96 -11.11 -0.62
C PRO A 196 0.58 -9.64 -0.73
N LYS A 197 -0.65 -9.36 -1.16
CA LYS A 197 -1.23 -8.02 -1.28
C LYS A 197 -2.74 -8.09 -1.46
N THR A 198 -3.40 -6.94 -1.41
CA THR A 198 -4.81 -6.84 -1.78
C THR A 198 -4.93 -6.56 -3.28
N TYR A 199 -5.66 -7.41 -3.99
CA TYR A 199 -5.86 -7.37 -5.43
C TYR A 199 -7.31 -7.13 -5.80
N ALA A 200 -7.55 -6.41 -6.89
CA ALA A 200 -8.87 -6.32 -7.51
C ALA A 200 -8.98 -7.41 -8.59
N VAL A 201 -9.90 -8.35 -8.42
CA VAL A 201 -10.13 -9.45 -9.36
C VAL A 201 -11.41 -9.19 -10.13
N THR A 202 -11.30 -8.93 -11.43
CA THR A 202 -12.46 -8.66 -12.30
C THR A 202 -13.12 -9.96 -12.80
N GLU A 203 -14.37 -9.87 -13.25
CA GLU A 203 -15.14 -11.06 -13.68
C GLU A 203 -14.55 -11.77 -14.91
N ASP A 204 -13.79 -11.05 -15.74
CA ASP A 204 -13.13 -11.58 -16.93
C ASP A 204 -11.77 -12.23 -16.67
N MET A 205 -11.21 -12.05 -15.47
CA MET A 205 -9.95 -12.70 -15.10
C MET A 205 -10.15 -14.21 -14.90
N ASP A 206 -9.25 -15.00 -15.47
CA ASP A 206 -9.07 -16.41 -15.18
C ASP A 206 -7.96 -16.66 -14.16
N ALA A 207 -7.67 -17.91 -13.86
CA ALA A 207 -6.64 -18.27 -12.88
C ALA A 207 -5.24 -17.81 -13.31
N GLU A 208 -4.92 -17.89 -14.61
CA GLU A 208 -3.63 -17.45 -15.14
C GLU A 208 -3.46 -15.93 -15.00
N ALA A 209 -4.51 -15.17 -15.27
CA ALA A 209 -4.48 -13.70 -15.12
C ALA A 209 -4.20 -13.29 -13.67
N ILE A 210 -4.79 -13.99 -12.68
CA ILE A 210 -4.51 -13.73 -11.25
C ILE A 210 -3.05 -14.10 -10.93
N VAL A 211 -2.55 -15.24 -11.39
CA VAL A 211 -1.14 -15.61 -11.20
C VAL A 211 -0.21 -14.56 -11.77
N ARG A 212 -0.45 -14.09 -13.01
CA ARG A 212 0.36 -13.04 -13.65
C ARG A 212 0.32 -11.73 -12.85
N MET A 213 -0.84 -11.31 -12.39
CA MET A 213 -1.00 -10.12 -11.55
C MET A 213 -0.15 -10.21 -10.25
N MET A 214 -0.10 -11.40 -9.63
CA MET A 214 0.71 -11.62 -8.43
C MET A 214 2.22 -11.67 -8.73
N LEU A 215 2.62 -12.22 -9.89
CA LEU A 215 4.00 -12.20 -10.36
C LEU A 215 4.47 -10.79 -10.75
N ASP A 216 3.63 -9.99 -11.39
CA ASP A 216 3.88 -8.56 -11.68
C ASP A 216 4.15 -7.79 -10.38
N GLN A 217 3.35 -8.08 -9.35
CA GLN A 217 3.52 -7.46 -8.04
C GLN A 217 4.81 -7.92 -7.38
N PHE A 218 5.15 -9.21 -7.42
CA PHE A 218 6.44 -9.72 -6.92
C PHE A 218 7.61 -8.99 -7.60
N GLY A 219 7.62 -8.92 -8.92
CA GLY A 219 8.66 -8.21 -9.67
C GLY A 219 8.77 -6.73 -9.29
N THR A 220 7.63 -6.06 -9.08
CA THR A 220 7.58 -4.65 -8.69
C THR A 220 8.15 -4.42 -7.29
N GLU A 221 7.68 -5.17 -6.30
CA GLU A 221 8.08 -4.99 -4.90
C GLU A 221 9.54 -5.42 -4.66
N THR A 222 10.00 -6.44 -5.36
CA THR A 222 11.36 -6.97 -5.17
C THR A 222 12.42 -6.35 -6.08
N ALA A 223 12.04 -5.41 -6.96
CA ALA A 223 12.95 -4.79 -7.91
C ALA A 223 14.19 -4.15 -7.25
N SER A 224 14.04 -3.55 -6.08
CA SER A 224 15.14 -2.91 -5.34
C SER A 224 16.11 -3.91 -4.71
N ILE A 225 15.67 -5.11 -4.36
CA ILE A 225 16.45 -6.13 -3.63
C ILE A 225 16.94 -7.25 -4.57
N PHE A 226 16.18 -7.58 -5.62
CA PHE A 226 16.50 -8.66 -6.56
C PHE A 226 16.82 -8.18 -7.98
N GLY A 227 16.65 -6.88 -8.29
CA GLY A 227 16.89 -6.34 -9.64
C GLY A 227 18.32 -6.54 -10.14
N ASP A 228 19.28 -6.57 -9.23
CA ASP A 228 20.69 -6.96 -9.52
C ASP A 228 21.08 -8.14 -8.61
N PHE A 229 20.37 -9.25 -8.75
CA PHE A 229 20.55 -10.43 -7.90
C PHE A 229 21.99 -10.93 -7.87
N ALA A 230 22.71 -10.85 -9.00
CA ALA A 230 24.09 -11.32 -9.09
C ALA A 230 25.05 -10.63 -8.10
N ASN A 231 24.72 -9.41 -7.66
CA ASN A 231 25.48 -8.64 -6.68
C ASN A 231 24.82 -8.64 -5.27
N SER A 232 23.76 -9.40 -5.07
CA SER A 232 23.08 -9.52 -3.78
C SER A 232 23.85 -10.37 -2.77
N TYR A 233 23.50 -10.23 -1.49
CA TYR A 233 24.09 -11.06 -0.43
C TYR A 233 23.79 -12.56 -0.65
N PRO A 234 22.55 -13.01 -0.95
CA PRO A 234 22.28 -14.43 -1.24
C PRO A 234 23.16 -14.99 -2.34
N ALA A 235 23.34 -14.26 -3.45
CA ALA A 235 24.19 -14.69 -4.54
C ALA A 235 25.66 -14.83 -4.09
N SER A 236 26.15 -13.94 -3.23
CA SER A 236 27.50 -14.03 -2.64
C SER A 236 27.68 -15.28 -1.76
N GLN A 237 26.58 -15.81 -1.20
CA GLN A 237 26.55 -17.05 -0.43
C GLN A 237 26.30 -18.30 -1.32
N GLY A 238 26.28 -18.12 -2.65
CA GLY A 238 26.08 -19.21 -3.62
C GLY A 238 24.62 -19.65 -3.80
N LEU A 239 23.66 -18.91 -3.29
CA LEU A 239 22.23 -19.21 -3.48
C LEU A 239 21.74 -18.67 -4.83
N THR A 240 20.84 -19.41 -5.48
CA THR A 240 20.03 -18.90 -6.58
C THR A 240 18.89 -18.02 -6.04
N LEU A 241 18.23 -17.23 -6.91
CA LEU A 241 17.08 -16.43 -6.49
C LEU A 241 15.95 -17.30 -5.91
N TYR A 242 15.68 -18.45 -6.51
CA TYR A 242 14.73 -19.43 -5.97
C TYR A 242 15.10 -19.87 -4.55
N GLN A 243 16.36 -20.16 -4.30
CA GLN A 243 16.86 -20.54 -2.97
C GLN A 243 16.79 -19.39 -1.97
N ALA A 244 16.99 -18.15 -2.42
CA ALA A 244 16.82 -16.98 -1.58
C ALA A 244 15.36 -16.79 -1.16
N VAL A 245 14.40 -16.97 -2.09
CA VAL A 245 12.95 -16.94 -1.77
C VAL A 245 12.57 -18.10 -0.85
N ASN A 246 13.16 -19.28 -1.08
CA ASN A 246 12.97 -20.45 -0.20
C ASN A 246 13.42 -20.12 1.24
N LEU A 247 14.62 -19.57 1.41
CA LEU A 247 15.11 -19.14 2.72
C LEU A 247 14.21 -18.06 3.34
N ALA A 248 13.76 -17.09 2.54
CA ALA A 248 12.85 -16.03 3.01
C ALA A 248 11.52 -16.59 3.51
N SER A 249 11.00 -17.65 2.90
CA SER A 249 9.77 -18.31 3.36
C SER A 249 9.93 -19.00 4.72
N ILE A 250 11.14 -19.48 5.03
CA ILE A 250 11.46 -20.03 6.36
C ILE A 250 11.61 -18.90 7.37
N VAL A 251 12.35 -17.84 7.04
CA VAL A 251 12.46 -16.63 7.89
C VAL A 251 11.10 -16.07 8.22
N ALA A 252 10.19 -16.01 7.25
CA ALA A 252 8.82 -15.52 7.42
C ALA A 252 8.05 -16.33 8.49
N LYS A 253 8.17 -17.64 8.44
CA LYS A 253 7.49 -18.55 9.39
C LYS A 253 8.15 -18.59 10.78
N GLU A 254 9.46 -18.36 10.86
CA GLU A 254 10.22 -18.47 12.11
C GLU A 254 10.39 -17.13 12.84
N SER A 255 10.10 -16.00 12.19
CA SER A 255 10.28 -14.69 12.80
C SER A 255 8.97 -13.94 12.96
N THR A 256 8.79 -13.35 14.14
CA THR A 256 7.70 -12.42 14.44
C THR A 256 8.30 -11.11 14.94
N GLY A 257 7.69 -9.97 14.60
CA GLY A 257 8.12 -8.68 15.13
C GLY A 257 8.89 -7.80 14.15
N ASP A 258 9.87 -7.05 14.69
CA ASP A 258 10.57 -6.00 13.96
C ASP A 258 11.53 -6.53 12.88
N GLN A 259 11.85 -5.68 11.90
CA GLN A 259 12.78 -6.00 10.82
C GLN A 259 14.15 -6.45 11.36
N GLU A 260 14.66 -5.80 12.41
CA GLU A 260 15.95 -6.16 13.04
C GLU A 260 15.99 -7.62 13.52
N VAL A 261 14.87 -8.13 14.04
CA VAL A 261 14.74 -9.53 14.46
C VAL A 261 14.75 -10.47 13.25
N ARG A 262 14.03 -10.12 12.18
CA ARG A 262 14.03 -10.90 10.93
C ARG A 262 15.40 -10.97 10.29
N ASP A 263 16.11 -9.83 10.24
CA ASP A 263 17.48 -9.74 9.70
C ASP A 263 18.44 -10.64 10.51
N HIS A 264 18.25 -10.70 11.83
CA HIS A 264 19.05 -11.54 12.69
C HIS A 264 18.74 -13.04 12.52
N VAL A 265 17.45 -13.40 12.43
CA VAL A 265 17.04 -14.79 12.14
C VAL A 265 17.59 -15.24 10.80
N ALA A 266 17.55 -14.38 9.75
CA ALA A 266 18.17 -14.67 8.45
C ALA A 266 19.70 -14.90 8.61
N GLY A 267 20.38 -14.09 9.44
CA GLY A 267 21.81 -14.25 9.76
C GLY A 267 22.10 -15.62 10.40
N VAL A 268 21.27 -16.06 11.35
CA VAL A 268 21.39 -17.38 11.96
C VAL A 268 21.26 -18.50 10.92
N PHE A 269 20.28 -18.40 10.02
CA PHE A 269 20.12 -19.42 8.98
C PHE A 269 21.29 -19.46 7.99
N TYR A 270 21.85 -18.31 7.62
CA TYR A 270 23.08 -18.28 6.81
C TYR A 270 24.25 -18.93 7.54
N ASN A 271 24.42 -18.67 8.84
CA ASN A 271 25.46 -19.30 9.64
C ASN A 271 25.29 -20.82 9.70
N ARG A 272 24.05 -21.31 9.86
CA ARG A 272 23.73 -22.74 9.81
C ARG A 272 24.05 -23.33 8.46
N LEU A 273 23.65 -22.69 7.34
CA LEU A 273 23.94 -23.16 5.98
C LEU A 273 25.44 -23.23 5.69
N ALA A 274 26.23 -22.30 6.24
CA ALA A 274 27.69 -22.26 6.06
C ALA A 274 28.46 -23.19 7.02
N SER A 275 27.80 -23.82 7.96
CA SER A 275 28.44 -24.68 8.98
C SER A 275 28.77 -26.09 8.43
N ASP A 276 29.61 -26.83 9.15
CA ASP A 276 29.92 -28.23 8.85
C ASP A 276 28.68 -29.17 8.94
N ARG A 277 27.63 -28.68 9.58
CA ARG A 277 26.35 -29.39 9.74
C ARG A 277 25.19 -28.46 9.36
N PRO A 278 24.92 -28.29 8.06
CA PRO A 278 24.02 -27.26 7.56
C PRO A 278 22.52 -27.65 7.72
N TYR A 279 22.11 -27.99 8.92
CA TYR A 279 20.73 -28.29 9.26
C TYR A 279 20.03 -27.03 9.75
N LEU A 280 18.92 -26.64 9.10
CA LEU A 280 18.19 -25.43 9.46
C LEU A 280 17.37 -25.63 10.74
N ALA A 281 16.93 -26.87 11.01
CA ALA A 281 16.16 -27.24 12.21
C ALA A 281 14.95 -26.32 12.43
N SER A 282 14.10 -26.20 11.41
CA SER A 282 12.85 -25.44 11.39
C SER A 282 11.66 -26.37 11.39
N ASP A 283 10.79 -26.27 12.37
CA ASP A 283 9.53 -27.03 12.45
C ASP A 283 8.56 -26.61 11.35
N ALA A 284 8.63 -25.34 10.91
CA ALA A 284 7.75 -24.80 9.88
C ALA A 284 7.89 -25.54 8.54
N THR A 285 9.07 -26.07 8.21
CA THR A 285 9.26 -26.86 6.98
C THR A 285 8.48 -28.18 7.02
N THR A 286 8.45 -28.84 8.17
CA THR A 286 7.64 -30.05 8.37
C THR A 286 6.15 -29.70 8.46
N ALA A 287 5.79 -28.57 9.11
CA ALA A 287 4.41 -28.10 9.17
C ALA A 287 3.81 -27.88 7.78
N TYR A 288 4.59 -27.33 6.84
CA TYR A 288 4.18 -27.18 5.44
C TYR A 288 3.86 -28.52 4.78
N GLU A 289 4.72 -29.54 4.98
CA GLU A 289 4.54 -30.86 4.39
C GLU A 289 3.28 -31.58 4.92
N VAL A 290 3.04 -31.52 6.24
CA VAL A 290 1.91 -32.20 6.88
C VAL A 290 0.62 -31.37 6.87
N GLY A 291 0.69 -30.09 6.52
CA GLY A 291 -0.45 -29.15 6.45
C GLY A 291 -1.04 -28.79 7.81
N ARG A 292 -0.30 -28.95 8.89
CA ARG A 292 -0.68 -28.63 10.28
C ARG A 292 0.56 -28.56 11.17
N GLU A 293 0.37 -28.22 12.44
CA GLU A 293 1.43 -28.31 13.44
C GLU A 293 1.95 -29.76 13.51
N PRO A 294 3.26 -29.98 13.33
CA PRO A 294 3.85 -31.31 13.34
C PRO A 294 4.03 -31.84 14.76
N THR A 295 4.03 -33.16 14.91
CA THR A 295 4.48 -33.81 16.13
C THR A 295 6.01 -33.88 16.20
N ALA A 296 6.57 -34.07 17.40
CA ALA A 296 8.02 -34.23 17.57
C ALA A 296 8.60 -35.42 16.78
N GLU A 297 7.83 -36.48 16.51
CA GLU A 297 8.23 -37.60 15.67
C GLU A 297 8.28 -37.20 14.19
N GLU A 298 7.30 -36.44 13.73
CA GLU A 298 7.22 -35.98 12.32
C GLU A 298 8.35 -34.99 11.99
N VAL A 299 8.70 -34.10 12.92
CA VAL A 299 9.81 -33.14 12.75
C VAL A 299 11.13 -33.85 12.47
N HIS A 300 11.37 -35.02 13.08
CA HIS A 300 12.61 -35.80 12.97
C HIS A 300 12.50 -36.93 11.96
N ALA A 301 11.36 -37.09 11.29
CA ALA A 301 11.20 -38.11 10.25
C ALA A 301 12.05 -37.79 9.02
N GLU A 302 12.55 -38.85 8.34
CA GLU A 302 13.33 -38.69 7.11
C GLU A 302 12.41 -38.39 5.92
N THR A 303 11.82 -37.18 5.91
CA THR A 303 10.97 -36.66 4.81
C THR A 303 11.70 -35.54 4.07
N PRO A 304 11.33 -35.22 2.83
CA PRO A 304 12.02 -34.19 2.04
C PRO A 304 12.04 -32.79 2.70
N TYR A 305 11.03 -32.48 3.51
CA TYR A 305 10.92 -31.16 4.14
C TYR A 305 11.47 -31.10 5.57
N SER A 306 11.84 -32.24 6.18
CA SER A 306 12.49 -32.21 7.50
C SER A 306 13.88 -31.62 7.42
N THR A 307 14.05 -30.36 7.83
CA THR A 307 15.35 -29.68 7.93
C THR A 307 16.14 -30.08 9.18
N TYR A 308 15.65 -31.02 9.97
CA TYR A 308 16.39 -31.73 11.01
C TYR A 308 17.07 -32.98 10.47
N ALA A 309 16.47 -33.65 9.49
CA ALA A 309 16.99 -34.86 8.87
C ALA A 309 17.83 -34.56 7.63
N ASN A 310 17.51 -33.52 6.87
CA ASN A 310 18.19 -33.16 5.65
C ASN A 310 19.00 -31.85 5.81
N ALA A 311 20.19 -31.86 5.26
CA ALA A 311 21.07 -30.70 5.22
C ALA A 311 20.64 -29.71 4.14
N GLY A 312 20.71 -28.43 4.43
CA GLY A 312 20.39 -27.36 3.49
C GLY A 312 18.92 -26.95 3.50
N LEU A 313 18.49 -26.31 2.41
CA LEU A 313 17.12 -25.83 2.21
C LEU A 313 16.16 -26.98 1.85
N PRO A 314 14.87 -26.88 2.20
CA PRO A 314 13.86 -27.83 1.72
C PRO A 314 13.69 -27.71 0.21
N PRO A 315 12.93 -28.66 -0.42
CA PRO A 315 12.79 -28.70 -1.88
C PRO A 315 12.19 -27.44 -2.50
N THR A 316 11.24 -26.78 -1.80
CA THR A 316 10.54 -25.60 -2.26
C THR A 316 10.41 -24.55 -1.15
N PRO A 317 10.11 -23.27 -1.46
CA PRO A 317 9.53 -22.36 -0.47
C PRO A 317 8.33 -22.97 0.23
N ILE A 318 8.03 -22.54 1.45
CA ILE A 318 6.96 -23.10 2.30
C ILE A 318 5.79 -22.12 2.53
N CYS A 319 5.88 -20.93 1.97
CA CYS A 319 4.83 -19.90 1.93
C CYS A 319 5.24 -18.76 1.01
N SER A 320 4.32 -17.82 0.77
CA SER A 320 4.58 -16.54 0.10
C SER A 320 5.09 -15.51 1.11
N PRO A 321 6.41 -15.24 1.18
CA PRO A 321 6.97 -14.31 2.16
C PRO A 321 6.62 -12.87 1.82
N GLY A 322 6.42 -12.03 2.86
CA GLY A 322 6.32 -10.59 2.73
C GLY A 322 7.66 -9.93 2.34
N LEU A 323 7.61 -8.63 1.98
CA LEU A 323 8.81 -7.88 1.57
C LEU A 323 9.87 -7.84 2.66
N GLU A 324 9.45 -7.76 3.92
CA GLU A 324 10.34 -7.71 5.08
C GLU A 324 11.22 -8.97 5.19
N SER A 325 10.64 -10.14 4.97
CA SER A 325 11.38 -11.41 5.03
C SER A 325 12.31 -11.58 3.82
N LEU A 326 11.88 -11.12 2.63
CA LEU A 326 12.73 -11.08 1.43
C LEU A 326 13.91 -10.11 1.62
N THR A 327 13.66 -8.95 2.25
CA THR A 327 14.70 -7.97 2.58
C THR A 327 15.69 -8.55 3.60
N ALA A 328 15.22 -9.21 4.65
CA ALA A 328 16.07 -9.82 5.68
C ALA A 328 17.08 -10.82 5.09
N VAL A 329 16.68 -11.59 4.09
CA VAL A 329 17.59 -12.53 3.40
C VAL A 329 18.64 -11.78 2.57
N CYS A 330 18.31 -10.59 2.03
CA CYS A 330 19.24 -9.77 1.28
C CYS A 330 20.14 -8.91 2.17
N GLU A 331 19.70 -8.55 3.35
CA GLU A 331 20.38 -7.66 4.30
C GLU A 331 20.46 -8.28 5.70
N PRO A 332 20.95 -9.53 5.85
CA PRO A 332 20.95 -10.21 7.15
C PRO A 332 21.93 -9.55 8.13
N THR A 333 21.60 -9.59 9.41
CA THR A 333 22.53 -9.20 10.46
C THR A 333 23.75 -10.13 10.44
N GLN A 334 24.94 -9.51 10.35
CA GLN A 334 26.21 -10.24 10.33
C GLN A 334 26.61 -10.61 11.77
N THR A 335 26.50 -11.89 12.10
CA THR A 335 26.75 -12.42 13.46
C THR A 335 27.36 -13.81 13.36
N GLU A 336 27.75 -14.39 14.49
CA GLU A 336 28.15 -15.80 14.61
C GLU A 336 27.07 -16.64 15.32
N ASP A 337 25.87 -16.09 15.51
CA ASP A 337 24.82 -16.77 16.25
C ASP A 337 24.27 -17.95 15.43
N MET A 338 24.02 -19.06 16.13
CA MET A 338 23.53 -20.32 15.56
C MET A 338 22.14 -20.68 16.05
N PHE A 339 21.65 -19.98 17.09
CA PHE A 339 20.41 -20.28 17.77
C PHE A 339 19.65 -19.00 18.05
N PHE A 340 18.33 -19.10 18.04
CA PHE A 340 17.41 -18.07 18.50
C PHE A 340 16.30 -18.70 19.35
N TYR A 341 15.71 -17.89 20.24
CA TYR A 341 14.61 -18.29 21.10
C TYR A 341 13.69 -17.09 21.32
N PHE A 342 12.40 -17.27 21.08
CA PHE A 342 11.39 -16.26 21.31
C PHE A 342 10.70 -16.49 22.65
N TYR A 343 10.50 -15.43 23.41
CA TYR A 343 9.86 -15.49 24.73
C TYR A 343 9.07 -14.20 24.99
N PRO A 344 7.93 -14.26 25.73
CA PRO A 344 7.24 -13.05 26.16
C PRO A 344 8.00 -12.38 27.33
N ASP A 345 8.12 -11.05 27.30
CA ASP A 345 8.57 -10.26 28.44
C ASP A 345 7.46 -10.13 29.50
N ALA A 346 7.74 -9.40 30.59
CA ALA A 346 6.79 -9.20 31.69
C ALA A 346 5.50 -8.46 31.26
N ASP A 347 5.54 -7.71 30.17
CA ASP A 347 4.41 -6.99 29.60
C ASP A 347 3.68 -7.81 28.52
N GLY A 348 4.17 -9.00 28.18
CA GLY A 348 3.64 -9.91 27.18
C GLY A 348 4.12 -9.62 25.75
N ASN A 349 5.09 -8.71 25.57
CA ASN A 349 5.68 -8.47 24.24
C ASN A 349 6.69 -9.57 23.91
N MET A 350 6.67 -10.07 22.67
CA MET A 350 7.64 -11.07 22.22
C MET A 350 9.04 -10.47 22.10
N GLN A 351 9.99 -11.11 22.75
CA GLN A 351 11.41 -10.79 22.68
C GLN A 351 12.15 -11.93 22.00
N ALA A 352 13.35 -11.65 21.48
CA ALA A 352 14.23 -12.64 20.88
C ALA A 352 15.57 -12.67 21.58
N ALA A 353 16.06 -13.86 21.91
CA ALA A 353 17.42 -14.10 22.38
C ALA A 353 18.20 -14.87 21.31
N PHE A 354 19.40 -14.42 20.99
CA PHE A 354 20.30 -15.04 20.04
C PHE A 354 21.53 -15.58 20.73
N SER A 355 22.08 -16.69 20.26
CA SER A 355 23.18 -17.40 20.93
C SER A 355 24.07 -18.09 19.91
N LYS A 356 25.39 -18.15 20.22
CA LYS A 356 26.39 -18.80 19.36
C LYS A 356 26.48 -20.29 19.61
N THR A 357 26.34 -20.70 20.88
CA THR A 357 26.48 -22.08 21.30
C THR A 357 25.19 -22.66 21.86
N TYR A 358 25.06 -23.96 21.83
CA TYR A 358 23.89 -24.65 22.41
C TYR A 358 23.75 -24.43 23.89
N GLU A 359 24.90 -24.35 24.61
CA GLU A 359 24.94 -24.06 26.06
C GLU A 359 24.37 -22.67 26.36
N GLU A 360 24.77 -21.65 25.61
CA GLU A 360 24.23 -20.29 25.72
C GLU A 360 22.72 -20.26 25.41
N HIS A 361 22.28 -21.00 24.40
CA HIS A 361 20.88 -21.13 24.03
C HIS A 361 20.06 -21.76 25.17
N GLN A 362 20.54 -22.86 25.77
CA GLN A 362 19.87 -23.48 26.90
C GLN A 362 19.82 -22.54 28.12
N GLN A 363 20.88 -21.75 28.34
CA GLN A 363 20.89 -20.74 29.40
C GLN A 363 19.86 -19.64 29.13
N ALA A 364 19.76 -19.14 27.88
CA ALA A 364 18.77 -18.15 27.49
C ALA A 364 17.34 -18.66 27.70
N ILE A 365 17.06 -19.91 27.36
CA ILE A 365 15.77 -20.55 27.65
C ILE A 365 15.52 -20.61 29.17
N ALA A 366 16.49 -21.06 29.97
CA ALA A 366 16.32 -21.19 31.41
C ALA A 366 16.06 -19.83 32.08
N ASP A 367 16.79 -18.80 31.67
CA ASP A 367 16.67 -17.45 32.22
C ASP A 367 15.32 -16.80 31.91
N ASN A 368 14.78 -17.05 30.72
CA ASN A 368 13.56 -16.41 30.25
C ASN A 368 12.29 -17.25 30.46
N SER A 369 12.41 -18.58 30.65
CA SER A 369 11.26 -19.44 30.99
C SER A 369 10.63 -19.07 32.34
N ASN A 370 11.39 -18.46 33.24
CA ASN A 370 10.93 -18.04 34.56
C ASN A 370 10.33 -16.62 34.57
N ALA A 371 10.54 -15.82 33.49
CA ALA A 371 10.03 -14.46 33.42
C ALA A 371 8.50 -14.41 33.08
N GLY A 372 7.96 -15.46 32.45
CA GLY A 372 6.53 -15.59 32.16
C GLY A 372 5.70 -16.29 33.25
N GLY A 373 6.31 -16.73 34.35
CA GLY A 373 5.70 -17.56 35.38
C GLY A 373 5.49 -16.94 36.76
N ALA A 374 5.70 -15.65 36.93
CA ALA A 374 5.51 -14.98 38.21
C ALA A 374 4.19 -14.22 38.28
N ASP A 375 3.05 -14.93 38.24
CA ASP A 375 1.84 -14.63 39.01
C ASP A 375 0.80 -15.73 38.77
N GLY A 376 0.73 -16.67 39.68
CA GLY A 376 -0.20 -17.80 39.68
C GLY A 376 -0.15 -18.58 40.95
N SER A 377 -0.14 -17.90 42.13
CA SER A 377 -0.40 -18.55 43.42
C SER A 377 -1.44 -17.75 44.19
#